data_71c5871e3bbb3fa868a21458820d27bb
#
_entry.id   71c5871e3bbb3fa868a21458820d27bb
#
_cell.length_a   1.000
_cell.length_b   1.000
_cell.length_c   1.000
_cell.angle_alpha   90.00
_cell.angle_beta   90.00
_cell.angle_gamma   90.00
#
_symmetry.space_group_name_H-M   'P 1'
#
loop_
_entity.id
_entity.type
_entity.pdbx_description
1 polymer ?
#
loop_
_entity_poly.entity_id
_entity_poly.type
_entity_poly.pdbx_seq_one_letter_code
_entity_poly.pdbx_strand_id
1 'polypeptide(L)'
;MDVFTRCVRGWHLSRSLDRELNLSALKRALVDHVPDIHHSDQGWQYACGDYTALLNQYAVLISMAAVDKPEDNGYAERLIRTIKEEEVNLSEYEDFHDAYRSIGRFLEEVYTRKRIHSAWGYLTPAEFEEHWLAQQPEAVLK
;
A
#
# COMPACT_ATOMS: atom_id res chain seq x y z
N MET A 1 1.60 -0.13 -0.81
CA MET A 1 1.06 -0.90 -1.95
C MET A 1 2.20 -1.43 -2.78
N ASP A 2 2.13 -2.67 -3.20
CA ASP A 2 3.01 -3.25 -4.22
C ASP A 2 2.59 -2.72 -5.60
N VAL A 3 3.53 -2.14 -6.34
CA VAL A 3 3.23 -1.51 -7.64
C VAL A 3 2.97 -2.55 -8.73
N PHE A 4 3.57 -3.73 -8.63
CA PHE A 4 3.42 -4.80 -9.62
C PHE A 4 2.07 -5.52 -9.47
N THR A 5 1.75 -6.01 -8.27
CA THR A 5 0.52 -6.76 -7.99
C THR A 5 -0.66 -5.88 -7.62
N ARG A 6 -0.44 -4.61 -7.28
CA ARG A 6 -1.42 -3.68 -6.70
C ARG A 6 -1.93 -4.09 -5.32
N CYS A 7 -1.43 -5.14 -4.72
CA CYS A 7 -1.82 -5.56 -3.38
C CYS A 7 -1.44 -4.49 -2.34
N VAL A 8 -2.37 -4.19 -1.46
CA VAL A 8 -2.11 -3.29 -0.32
C VAL A 8 -1.43 -4.10 0.77
N ARG A 9 -0.12 -3.94 0.92
CA ARG A 9 0.69 -4.72 1.89
C ARG A 9 0.55 -4.23 3.33
N GLY A 10 0.27 -2.97 3.52
CA GLY A 10 0.05 -2.39 4.85
C GLY A 10 -0.68 -1.07 4.76
N TRP A 11 -1.51 -0.82 5.75
CA TRP A 11 -2.27 0.42 5.89
C TRP A 11 -2.45 0.76 7.37
N HIS A 12 -2.69 2.02 7.64
CA HIS A 12 -3.08 2.50 8.96
C HIS A 12 -3.95 3.74 8.83
N LEU A 13 -4.92 3.87 9.72
CA LEU A 13 -5.74 5.07 9.88
C LEU A 13 -5.45 5.67 11.25
N SER A 14 -5.20 6.97 11.33
CA SER A 14 -4.94 7.69 12.57
C SER A 14 -5.78 8.97 12.63
N ARG A 15 -6.02 9.46 13.84
CA ARG A 15 -6.64 10.78 14.08
C ARG A 15 -5.65 11.94 13.93
N SER A 16 -4.35 11.64 13.91
CA SER A 16 -3.27 12.61 13.77
C SER A 16 -2.40 12.29 12.56
N LEU A 17 -1.82 13.35 11.98
CA LEU A 17 -0.85 13.23 10.87
C LEU A 17 0.58 13.23 11.41
N ASP A 18 0.84 12.44 12.42
CA ASP A 18 2.17 12.27 12.98
C ASP A 18 2.96 11.15 12.28
N ARG A 19 4.25 11.05 12.62
CA ARG A 19 5.15 10.03 12.04
C ARG A 19 4.70 8.59 12.30
N GLU A 20 3.99 8.34 13.40
CA GLU A 20 3.54 7.01 13.77
C GLU A 20 2.49 6.46 12.78
N LEU A 21 1.74 7.33 12.11
CA LEU A 21 0.80 6.94 11.06
C LEU A 21 1.51 6.11 9.97
N ASN A 22 2.59 6.65 9.42
CA ASN A 22 3.30 6.00 8.32
C ASN A 22 4.17 4.84 8.79
N LEU A 23 4.79 4.96 9.98
CA LEU A 23 5.54 3.85 10.59
C LEU A 23 4.67 2.64 10.87
N SER A 24 3.45 2.82 11.36
CA SER A 24 2.51 1.73 11.62
C SER A 24 2.10 1.01 10.33
N ALA A 25 1.85 1.76 9.25
CA ALA A 25 1.55 1.19 7.95
C ALA A 25 2.76 0.41 7.38
N LEU A 26 3.97 0.97 7.50
CA LEU A 26 5.20 0.32 7.05
C LEU A 26 5.49 -0.97 7.84
N LYS A 27 5.41 -0.94 9.16
CA LYS A 27 5.60 -2.11 10.02
C LYS A 27 4.68 -3.26 9.62
N ARG A 28 3.41 -2.97 9.36
CA ARG A 28 2.44 -3.96 8.88
C ARG A 28 2.81 -4.54 7.52
N ALA A 29 3.24 -3.69 6.59
CA ALA A 29 3.65 -4.13 5.26
C ALA A 29 4.85 -5.08 5.29
N LEU A 30 5.82 -4.83 6.19
CA LEU A 30 7.06 -5.60 6.30
C LEU A 30 6.90 -6.94 7.04
N VAL A 31 5.74 -7.21 7.67
CA VAL A 31 5.47 -8.51 8.33
C VAL A 31 5.46 -9.65 7.31
N ASP A 32 4.73 -9.46 6.22
CA ASP A 32 4.48 -10.52 5.25
C ASP A 32 5.25 -10.33 3.94
N HIS A 33 5.76 -9.14 3.68
CA HIS A 33 6.42 -8.83 2.43
C HIS A 33 7.49 -7.73 2.58
N VAL A 34 8.73 -8.10 2.34
CA VAL A 34 9.86 -7.17 2.29
C VAL A 34 10.15 -6.85 0.83
N PRO A 35 9.96 -5.60 0.38
CA PRO A 35 10.24 -5.21 -1.00
C PRO A 35 11.74 -4.99 -1.23
N ASP A 36 12.21 -5.11 -2.47
CA ASP A 36 13.56 -4.71 -2.85
C ASP A 36 13.72 -3.19 -2.79
N ILE A 37 12.68 -2.46 -3.23
CA ILE A 37 12.69 -1.00 -3.31
C ILE A 37 11.40 -0.46 -2.68
N HIS A 38 11.55 0.50 -1.76
CA HIS A 38 10.45 1.32 -1.25
C HIS A 38 10.50 2.69 -1.91
N HIS A 39 9.43 3.04 -2.64
CA HIS A 39 9.27 4.35 -3.28
C HIS A 39 8.22 5.21 -2.55
N SER A 40 8.52 6.49 -2.35
CA SER A 40 7.61 7.47 -1.74
C SER A 40 7.72 8.83 -2.42
N ASP A 41 6.82 9.75 -2.09
CA ASP A 41 7.03 11.16 -2.34
C ASP A 41 8.09 11.74 -1.38
N GLN A 42 8.38 13.04 -1.51
CA GLN A 42 9.34 13.74 -0.65
C GLN A 42 8.72 14.22 0.67
N GLY A 43 7.62 13.63 1.12
CA GLY A 43 7.03 13.95 2.41
C GLY A 43 8.05 13.76 3.55
N TRP A 44 8.15 14.76 4.47
CA TRP A 44 9.10 14.72 5.59
C TRP A 44 8.98 13.45 6.45
N GLN A 45 7.80 12.88 6.54
CA GLN A 45 7.51 11.65 7.28
C GLN A 45 8.25 10.42 6.72
N TYR A 46 8.54 10.39 5.42
CA TYR A 46 9.29 9.32 4.76
C TYR A 46 10.82 9.54 4.82
N ALA A 47 11.24 10.78 5.01
CA ALA A 47 12.65 11.15 5.20
C ALA A 47 13.07 11.13 6.67
N CYS A 48 12.15 10.91 7.62
CA CYS A 48 12.48 10.88 9.04
C CYS A 48 13.36 9.68 9.41
N GLY A 49 14.23 9.86 10.40
CA GLY A 49 15.24 8.87 10.77
C GLY A 49 14.65 7.50 11.16
N ASP A 50 13.52 7.47 11.87
CA ASP A 50 12.89 6.22 12.31
C ASP A 50 12.35 5.41 11.11
N TYR A 51 11.79 6.09 10.10
CA TYR A 51 11.25 5.46 8.91
C TYR A 51 12.35 4.87 8.04
N THR A 52 13.39 5.65 7.78
CA THR A 52 14.55 5.21 6.98
C THR A 52 15.37 4.15 7.72
N ALA A 53 15.51 4.24 9.04
CA ALA A 53 16.19 3.22 9.85
C ALA A 53 15.48 1.87 9.76
N LEU A 54 14.14 1.86 9.80
CA LEU A 54 13.36 0.63 9.66
C LEU A 54 13.55 -0.01 8.27
N LEU A 55 13.50 0.76 7.19
CA LEU A 55 13.77 0.25 5.85
C LEU A 55 15.19 -0.31 5.71
N ASN A 56 16.18 0.40 6.24
CA ASN A 56 17.58 -0.04 6.23
C ASN A 56 17.80 -1.34 7.03
N GLN A 57 17.08 -1.52 8.15
CA GLN A 57 17.12 -2.76 8.93
C GLN A 57 16.70 -3.99 8.10
N TYR A 58 15.78 -3.81 7.16
CA TYR A 58 15.33 -4.86 6.23
C TYR A 58 16.10 -4.87 4.90
N ALA A 59 17.19 -4.08 4.79
CA ALA A 59 17.97 -3.93 3.57
C ALA A 59 17.17 -3.47 2.34
N VAL A 60 16.10 -2.72 2.54
CA VAL A 60 15.25 -2.17 1.49
C VAL A 60 15.88 -0.92 0.90
N LEU A 61 15.98 -0.85 -0.42
CA LEU A 61 16.45 0.34 -1.12
C LEU A 61 15.38 1.45 -1.05
N ILE A 62 15.82 2.66 -0.69
CA ILE A 62 14.92 3.81 -0.57
C ILE A 62 14.98 4.63 -1.87
N SER A 63 13.81 4.87 -2.46
CA SER A 63 13.61 5.72 -3.61
C SER A 63 12.59 6.80 -3.29
N MET A 64 12.78 8.01 -3.82
CA MET A 64 11.84 9.11 -3.65
C MET A 64 11.54 9.75 -5.00
N ALA A 65 10.29 10.14 -5.21
CA ALA A 65 9.89 10.91 -6.38
C ALA A 65 10.72 12.19 -6.50
N ALA A 66 11.04 12.58 -7.71
CA ALA A 66 11.77 13.84 -7.93
C ALA A 66 10.88 15.06 -7.58
N VAL A 67 11.53 16.17 -7.22
CA VAL A 67 10.81 17.45 -7.05
C VAL A 67 10.09 17.79 -8.35
N ASP A 68 8.86 18.25 -8.26
CA ASP A 68 8.00 18.63 -9.39
C ASP A 68 7.64 17.49 -10.38
N LYS A 69 7.75 16.22 -9.93
CA LYS A 69 7.31 15.04 -10.69
C LYS A 69 6.25 14.23 -9.94
N PRO A 70 5.03 14.74 -9.80
CA PRO A 70 3.95 14.03 -9.12
C PRO A 70 3.61 12.69 -9.79
N GLU A 71 3.84 12.57 -11.10
CA GLU A 71 3.63 11.32 -11.85
C GLU A 71 4.46 10.14 -11.33
N ASP A 72 5.61 10.39 -10.71
CA ASP A 72 6.45 9.35 -10.11
C ASP A 72 5.74 8.64 -8.93
N ASN A 73 4.74 9.29 -8.31
CA ASN A 73 3.91 8.73 -7.22
C ASN A 73 2.46 8.38 -7.64
N GLY A 74 2.20 8.33 -8.94
CA GLY A 74 0.85 8.19 -9.50
C GLY A 74 0.09 6.95 -9.04
N TYR A 75 0.76 5.86 -8.70
CA TYR A 75 0.13 4.65 -8.18
C TYR A 75 -0.44 4.83 -6.77
N ALA A 76 0.31 5.48 -5.89
CA ALA A 76 -0.15 5.78 -4.54
C ALA A 76 -1.30 6.80 -4.57
N GLU A 77 -1.18 7.84 -5.40
CA GLU A 77 -2.25 8.81 -5.59
C GLU A 77 -3.54 8.17 -6.12
N ARG A 78 -3.42 7.25 -7.08
CA ARG A 78 -4.58 6.52 -7.62
C ARG A 78 -5.23 5.65 -6.57
N LEU A 79 -4.46 4.96 -5.73
CA LEU A 79 -5.01 4.16 -4.62
C LEU A 79 -5.77 5.04 -3.64
N ILE A 80 -5.19 6.16 -3.19
CA ILE A 80 -5.85 7.09 -2.27
C ILE A 80 -7.14 7.65 -2.88
N ARG A 81 -7.12 7.99 -4.16
CA ARG A 81 -8.32 8.44 -4.88
C ARG A 81 -9.39 7.36 -4.90
N THR A 82 -9.03 6.12 -5.19
CA THR A 82 -9.96 4.98 -5.20
C THR A 82 -10.59 4.77 -3.82
N ILE A 83 -9.81 4.82 -2.73
CA ILE A 83 -10.33 4.71 -1.37
C ILE A 83 -11.34 5.83 -1.09
N LYS A 84 -11.03 7.07 -1.48
CA LYS A 84 -11.93 8.21 -1.29
C LYS A 84 -13.22 8.08 -2.08
N GLU A 85 -13.13 7.74 -3.37
CA GLU A 85 -14.27 7.69 -4.28
C GLU A 85 -15.17 6.47 -4.05
N GLU A 86 -14.60 5.31 -3.73
CA GLU A 86 -15.32 4.03 -3.68
C GLU A 86 -15.70 3.62 -2.24
N GLU A 87 -15.14 4.26 -1.21
CA GLU A 87 -15.44 3.96 0.19
C GLU A 87 -15.78 5.23 1.00
N VAL A 88 -14.83 6.16 1.16
CA VAL A 88 -14.97 7.26 2.13
C VAL A 88 -16.11 8.22 1.79
N ASN A 89 -16.23 8.61 0.53
CA ASN A 89 -17.27 9.55 0.08
C ASN A 89 -18.67 8.93 0.01
N LEU A 90 -18.76 7.61 0.04
CA LEU A 90 -20.03 6.87 -0.04
C LEU A 90 -20.53 6.40 1.34
N SER A 91 -19.71 6.52 2.37
CA SER A 91 -19.99 5.98 3.70
C SER A 91 -20.23 7.10 4.72
N GLU A 92 -21.16 6.85 5.63
CA GLU A 92 -21.34 7.62 6.86
C GLU A 92 -20.85 6.77 8.01
N TYR A 93 -19.75 7.20 8.67
CA TYR A 93 -19.17 6.47 9.80
C TYR A 93 -19.75 7.00 11.12
N GLU A 94 -20.13 6.08 12.00
CA GLU A 94 -20.63 6.43 13.34
C GLU A 94 -19.51 7.03 14.22
N ASP A 95 -18.31 6.48 14.11
CA ASP A 95 -17.12 6.91 14.85
C ASP A 95 -15.82 6.51 14.15
N PHE A 96 -14.69 6.83 14.78
CA PHE A 96 -13.38 6.45 14.28
C PHE A 96 -13.18 4.93 14.16
N HIS A 97 -13.73 4.16 15.09
CA HIS A 97 -13.59 2.71 15.09
C HIS A 97 -14.38 2.07 13.95
N ASP A 98 -15.55 2.61 13.67
CA ASP A 98 -16.36 2.21 12.53
C ASP A 98 -15.67 2.55 11.19
N ALA A 99 -15.13 3.77 11.06
CA ALA A 99 -14.33 4.17 9.91
C ALA A 99 -13.10 3.22 9.71
N TYR A 100 -12.40 2.90 10.79
CA TYR A 100 -11.25 2.00 10.75
C TYR A 100 -11.62 0.61 10.23
N ARG A 101 -12.70 0.01 10.73
CA ARG A 101 -13.19 -1.30 10.29
C ARG A 101 -13.64 -1.27 8.83
N SER A 102 -14.40 -0.25 8.44
CA SER A 102 -14.98 -0.14 7.09
C SER A 102 -13.90 0.05 6.03
N ILE A 103 -12.94 0.94 6.27
CA ILE A 103 -11.79 1.15 5.38
C ILE A 103 -10.92 -0.11 5.31
N GLY A 104 -10.68 -0.77 6.45
CA GLY A 104 -9.95 -2.04 6.49
C GLY A 104 -10.61 -3.12 5.63
N ARG A 105 -11.91 -3.33 5.80
CA ARG A 105 -12.69 -4.27 4.99
C ARG A 105 -12.65 -3.90 3.51
N PHE A 106 -12.76 -2.61 3.18
CA PHE A 106 -12.66 -2.16 1.80
C PHE A 106 -11.31 -2.53 1.18
N LEU A 107 -10.20 -2.27 1.87
CA LEU A 107 -8.85 -2.54 1.37
C LEU A 107 -8.58 -4.05 1.22
N GLU A 108 -8.97 -4.85 2.21
CA GLU A 108 -8.63 -6.27 2.30
C GLU A 108 -9.57 -7.15 1.46
N GLU A 109 -10.87 -6.85 1.46
CA GLU A 109 -11.86 -7.68 0.77
C GLU A 109 -12.28 -7.09 -0.58
N VAL A 110 -12.61 -5.80 -0.64
CA VAL A 110 -13.15 -5.21 -1.87
C VAL A 110 -12.02 -4.89 -2.85
N TYR A 111 -11.06 -4.08 -2.44
CA TYR A 111 -9.97 -3.66 -3.30
C TYR A 111 -9.08 -4.82 -3.73
N THR A 112 -8.67 -5.67 -2.79
CA THR A 112 -7.72 -6.75 -3.06
C THR A 112 -8.37 -7.96 -3.73
N ARG A 113 -9.63 -8.30 -3.38
CA ARG A 113 -10.26 -9.57 -3.80
C ARG A 113 -11.47 -9.44 -4.75
N LYS A 114 -12.01 -8.23 -4.94
CA LYS A 114 -13.21 -8.02 -5.79
C LYS A 114 -13.01 -6.97 -6.87
N ARG A 115 -12.12 -6.00 -6.65
CA ARG A 115 -11.87 -4.94 -7.60
C ARG A 115 -10.97 -5.41 -8.72
N ILE A 116 -11.52 -5.51 -9.92
CA ILE A 116 -10.81 -5.92 -11.13
C ILE A 116 -10.00 -4.78 -11.74
N HIS A 117 -8.89 -5.11 -12.39
CA HIS A 117 -8.01 -4.17 -13.09
C HIS A 117 -7.87 -4.55 -14.56
N SER A 118 -8.26 -3.65 -15.45
CA SER A 118 -8.23 -3.89 -16.90
C SER A 118 -6.83 -4.19 -17.46
N ALA A 119 -5.80 -3.59 -16.85
CA ALA A 119 -4.40 -3.82 -17.24
C ALA A 119 -3.94 -5.28 -17.13
N TRP A 120 -4.64 -6.10 -16.35
CA TRP A 120 -4.32 -7.52 -16.11
C TRP A 120 -5.43 -8.46 -16.62
N GLY A 121 -6.15 -8.04 -17.64
CA GLY A 121 -7.23 -8.86 -18.17
C GLY A 121 -8.41 -9.02 -17.20
N TYR A 122 -8.67 -7.97 -16.43
CA TYR A 122 -9.75 -7.90 -15.44
C TYR A 122 -9.59 -8.83 -14.23
N LEU A 123 -8.35 -9.18 -13.87
CA LEU A 123 -8.06 -9.85 -12.61
C LEU A 123 -8.08 -8.86 -11.43
N THR A 124 -8.39 -9.38 -10.25
CA THR A 124 -8.16 -8.69 -8.98
C THR A 124 -6.67 -8.74 -8.60
N PRO A 125 -6.19 -7.86 -7.69
CA PRO A 125 -4.83 -7.95 -7.16
C PRO A 125 -4.47 -9.33 -6.63
N ALA A 126 -5.36 -9.97 -5.87
CA ALA A 126 -5.12 -11.30 -5.32
C ALA A 126 -5.00 -12.38 -6.42
N GLU A 127 -5.92 -12.40 -7.39
CA GLU A 127 -5.87 -13.36 -8.50
C GLU A 127 -4.62 -13.18 -9.36
N PHE A 128 -4.24 -11.93 -9.63
CA PHE A 128 -3.02 -11.64 -10.38
C PHE A 128 -1.77 -12.14 -9.65
N GLU A 129 -1.68 -11.90 -8.34
CA GLU A 129 -0.56 -12.38 -7.52
C GLU A 129 -0.49 -13.90 -7.48
N GLU A 130 -1.62 -14.58 -7.26
CA GLU A 130 -1.69 -16.05 -7.28
C GLU A 130 -1.24 -16.63 -8.61
N HIS A 131 -1.71 -16.07 -9.73
CA HIS A 131 -1.29 -16.50 -11.06
C HIS A 131 0.21 -16.30 -11.29
N TRP A 132 0.74 -15.16 -10.85
CA TRP A 132 2.18 -14.87 -10.99
C TRP A 132 3.03 -15.82 -10.16
N LEU A 133 2.67 -16.05 -8.89
CA LEU A 133 3.37 -16.98 -8.01
C LEU A 133 3.35 -18.43 -8.54
N ALA A 134 2.23 -18.87 -9.08
CA ALA A 134 2.10 -20.20 -9.67
C ALA A 134 3.01 -20.42 -10.90
N GLN A 135 3.45 -19.36 -11.55
CA GLN A 135 4.36 -19.42 -12.70
C GLN A 135 5.85 -19.33 -12.30
N GLN A 136 6.16 -19.04 -11.02
CA GLN A 136 7.54 -18.98 -10.54
C GLN A 136 8.09 -20.39 -10.30
N PRO A 137 9.33 -20.69 -10.70
CA PRO A 137 9.97 -21.93 -10.32
C PRO A 137 10.11 -22.05 -8.80
N GLU A 138 9.95 -23.24 -8.23
CA GLU A 138 10.04 -23.49 -6.77
C GLU A 138 11.30 -22.92 -6.07
N ALA A 139 12.32 -22.55 -6.82
CA ALA A 139 13.57 -21.98 -6.30
C ALA A 139 13.43 -20.55 -5.75
N VAL A 140 12.34 -19.84 -6.05
CA VAL A 140 12.10 -18.45 -5.61
C VAL A 140 11.32 -18.39 -4.29
N LEU A 141 10.80 -19.52 -3.83
CA LEU A 141 9.96 -19.62 -2.61
C LEU A 141 10.76 -19.94 -1.32
N LYS A 142 12.07 -19.68 -1.31
CA LYS A 142 12.92 -19.88 -0.12
C LYS A 142 13.38 -18.57 0.47
#